data_1e9ebfa957de0706a073637860b8ba2f
#
_entry.id   1e9ebfa957de0706a073637860b8ba2f
#
_cell.length_a   1.000
_cell.length_b   1.000
_cell.length_c   1.000
_cell.angle_alpha   90.00
_cell.angle_beta   90.00
_cell.angle_gamma   90.00
#
_symmetry.space_group_name_H-M   'P 1'
#
loop_
_entity.id
_entity.type
_entity.pdbx_description
1 polymer ?
#
loop_
_entity_poly.entity_id
_entity_poly.type
_entity_poly.pdbx_seq_one_letter_code
_entity_poly.pdbx_strand_id
1 'polypeptide(L)'
;ITGQHVAGLPCVLGHEGAGEVVAVGPQVTAVKPGDRVALNWVPSCKTCFFCERDQHHLCPVITRRIFTGYMADGTSRISRSGQPILHYSGISTWADHMVVPEECCQILDPEVPYEVAAVVGCAVATGVGAALHCGDISPGDSVAVVGAGGVGLSAIMGAALAEAGQIIAVDREPSKKHLSIDLGATHFVEADTDAIGKVIELTGGRGPDVVI
;
A
#
# COMPACT_ATOMS: atom_id res chain seq x y z
N ILE A 1 -7.45 16.55 8.53
CA ILE A 1 -8.39 15.41 8.61
C ILE A 1 -9.75 15.97 8.22
N THR A 2 -10.23 15.63 7.04
CA THR A 2 -11.39 16.26 6.38
C THR A 2 -12.74 15.69 6.84
N GLY A 3 -12.75 14.68 7.74
CA GLY A 3 -13.99 14.02 8.19
C GLY A 3 -14.62 13.09 7.13
N GLN A 4 -13.94 12.85 6.02
CA GLN A 4 -14.46 12.00 4.93
C GLN A 4 -14.25 10.49 5.18
N HIS A 5 -13.55 10.13 6.23
CA HIS A 5 -13.31 8.72 6.56
C HIS A 5 -14.44 8.16 7.42
N VAL A 6 -14.89 6.96 7.11
CA VAL A 6 -16.06 6.28 7.67
C VAL A 6 -15.85 5.83 9.13
N ALA A 7 -14.60 5.68 9.57
CA ALA A 7 -14.32 5.35 10.97
C ALA A 7 -14.71 6.53 11.87
N GLY A 8 -15.51 6.26 12.89
CA GLY A 8 -15.88 7.25 13.89
C GLY A 8 -14.66 7.77 14.68
N LEU A 9 -14.88 8.79 15.50
CA LEU A 9 -13.86 9.33 16.41
C LEU A 9 -14.27 9.04 17.87
N PRO A 10 -13.31 8.86 18.77
CA PRO A 10 -11.86 8.87 18.59
C PRO A 10 -11.31 7.57 17.94
N CYS A 11 -10.26 7.66 17.12
CA CYS A 11 -9.59 6.50 16.56
C CYS A 11 -8.06 6.68 16.56
N VAL A 12 -7.31 5.57 16.61
CA VAL A 12 -5.88 5.54 16.34
C VAL A 12 -5.67 5.29 14.86
N LEU A 13 -4.89 6.17 14.20
CA LEU A 13 -4.65 6.13 12.77
C LEU A 13 -3.53 5.14 12.39
N GLY A 14 -3.19 5.13 11.09
CA GLY A 14 -2.12 4.32 10.50
C GLY A 14 -2.61 2.96 10.01
N HIS A 15 -2.09 2.56 8.83
CA HIS A 15 -2.41 1.27 8.20
C HIS A 15 -1.19 0.65 7.50
N GLU A 16 -0.06 1.31 7.56
CA GLU A 16 1.24 0.81 7.11
C GLU A 16 2.10 0.59 8.35
N GLY A 17 2.62 -0.61 8.53
CA GLY A 17 3.39 -0.93 9.72
C GLY A 17 4.15 -2.24 9.60
N ALA A 18 5.21 -2.32 10.37
CA ALA A 18 6.00 -3.52 10.58
C ALA A 18 6.51 -3.54 12.01
N GLY A 19 6.86 -4.71 12.51
CA GLY A 19 7.35 -4.84 13.87
C GLY A 19 7.67 -6.27 14.25
N GLU A 20 7.91 -6.49 15.54
CA GLU A 20 8.17 -7.79 16.12
C GLU A 20 6.95 -8.29 16.90
N VAL A 21 6.63 -9.54 16.75
CA VAL A 21 5.58 -10.21 17.54
C VAL A 21 6.09 -10.41 18.95
N VAL A 22 5.49 -9.74 19.94
CA VAL A 22 5.89 -9.84 21.35
C VAL A 22 5.06 -10.87 22.13
N ALA A 23 3.81 -11.12 21.72
CA ALA A 23 2.91 -12.10 22.32
C ALA A 23 1.86 -12.56 21.31
N VAL A 24 1.32 -13.74 21.53
CA VAL A 24 0.25 -14.31 20.69
C VAL A 24 -0.88 -14.85 21.55
N GLY A 25 -2.10 -14.85 21.01
CA GLY A 25 -3.24 -15.50 21.62
C GLY A 25 -3.16 -17.03 21.54
N PRO A 26 -3.96 -17.77 22.33
CA PRO A 26 -3.86 -19.23 22.45
C PRO A 26 -4.27 -19.99 21.17
N GLN A 27 -4.93 -19.34 20.22
CA GLN A 27 -5.38 -19.94 18.96
C GLN A 27 -4.51 -19.53 17.76
N VAL A 28 -3.51 -18.67 17.97
CA VAL A 28 -2.60 -18.21 16.91
C VAL A 28 -1.62 -19.31 16.55
N THR A 29 -1.47 -19.57 15.29
CA THR A 29 -0.61 -20.64 14.74
C THR A 29 0.34 -20.17 13.65
N ALA A 30 0.05 -19.03 12.99
CA ALA A 30 0.81 -18.54 11.85
C ALA A 30 2.07 -17.76 12.23
N VAL A 31 2.11 -17.20 13.45
CA VAL A 31 3.24 -16.42 13.97
C VAL A 31 3.51 -16.75 15.43
N LYS A 32 4.72 -16.47 15.91
CA LYS A 32 5.17 -16.66 17.29
C LYS A 32 5.97 -15.45 17.79
N PRO A 33 6.12 -15.29 19.12
CA PRO A 33 7.01 -14.25 19.67
C PRO A 33 8.42 -14.32 19.08
N GLY A 34 8.97 -13.16 18.71
CA GLY A 34 10.24 -12.99 18.04
C GLY A 34 10.16 -12.97 16.51
N ASP A 35 9.02 -13.33 15.92
CA ASP A 35 8.85 -13.20 14.46
C ASP A 35 8.77 -11.72 14.05
N ARG A 36 9.48 -11.38 12.98
CA ARG A 36 9.42 -10.06 12.35
C ARG A 36 8.33 -10.08 11.28
N VAL A 37 7.45 -9.09 11.29
CA VAL A 37 6.27 -9.06 10.41
C VAL A 37 6.07 -7.69 9.76
N ALA A 38 5.62 -7.69 8.49
CA ALA A 38 4.89 -6.59 7.89
C ALA A 38 3.40 -6.79 8.09
N LEU A 39 2.65 -5.69 8.12
CA LEU A 39 1.20 -5.75 8.33
C LEU A 39 0.45 -5.52 7.02
N ASN A 40 -0.47 -6.43 6.73
CA ASN A 40 -1.47 -6.27 5.69
C ASN A 40 -2.80 -5.83 6.33
N TRP A 41 -3.29 -4.65 5.98
CA TRP A 41 -4.53 -4.11 6.53
C TRP A 41 -5.80 -4.67 5.86
N VAL A 42 -5.67 -5.43 4.77
CA VAL A 42 -6.78 -6.08 4.04
C VAL A 42 -6.57 -7.60 4.02
N PRO A 43 -6.62 -8.28 5.19
CA PRO A 43 -6.56 -9.74 5.18
C PRO A 43 -7.80 -10.35 4.53
N SER A 44 -7.74 -11.61 4.16
CA SER A 44 -8.86 -12.35 3.58
C SER A 44 -9.46 -13.36 4.57
N CYS A 45 -10.76 -13.64 4.45
CA CYS A 45 -11.42 -14.65 5.32
C CYS A 45 -11.15 -16.09 4.90
N LYS A 46 -10.53 -16.34 3.76
CA LYS A 46 -10.16 -17.62 3.16
C LYS A 46 -11.33 -18.57 2.82
N THR A 47 -12.58 -18.22 3.16
CA THR A 47 -13.74 -19.12 3.07
C THR A 47 -14.92 -18.58 2.26
N CYS A 48 -14.88 -17.34 1.75
CA CYS A 48 -15.97 -16.80 0.94
C CYS A 48 -15.76 -17.11 -0.54
N PHE A 49 -16.81 -16.88 -1.34
CA PHE A 49 -16.82 -17.11 -2.77
C PHE A 49 -15.59 -16.59 -3.52
N PHE A 50 -15.11 -15.40 -3.16
CA PHE A 50 -13.93 -14.80 -3.77
C PHE A 50 -12.64 -15.47 -3.30
N CYS A 51 -12.52 -15.75 -1.99
CA CYS A 51 -11.31 -16.38 -1.44
C CYS A 51 -11.10 -17.80 -1.97
N GLU A 52 -12.17 -18.57 -2.16
CA GLU A 52 -12.11 -19.91 -2.75
C GLU A 52 -11.67 -19.94 -4.22
N ARG A 53 -11.57 -18.76 -4.85
CA ARG A 53 -11.12 -18.53 -6.23
C ARG A 53 -9.82 -17.73 -6.31
N ASP A 54 -9.07 -17.68 -5.23
CA ASP A 54 -7.83 -16.89 -5.11
C ASP A 54 -7.99 -15.39 -5.36
N GLN A 55 -9.23 -14.89 -5.33
CA GLN A 55 -9.55 -13.46 -5.45
C GLN A 55 -9.62 -12.80 -4.07
N HIS A 56 -8.59 -12.98 -3.26
CA HIS A 56 -8.53 -12.53 -1.86
C HIS A 56 -8.77 -11.04 -1.68
N HIS A 57 -8.32 -10.22 -2.62
CA HIS A 57 -8.51 -8.77 -2.65
C HIS A 57 -9.98 -8.32 -2.79
N LEU A 58 -10.86 -9.20 -3.24
CA LEU A 58 -12.31 -8.95 -3.34
C LEU A 58 -13.10 -9.48 -2.12
N CYS A 59 -12.44 -9.89 -1.04
CA CYS A 59 -13.10 -10.46 0.13
C CYS A 59 -14.07 -9.47 0.81
N PRO A 60 -15.41 -9.64 0.70
CA PRO A 60 -16.36 -8.68 1.27
C PRO A 60 -16.50 -8.82 2.79
N VAL A 61 -16.10 -9.95 3.36
CA VAL A 61 -16.22 -10.22 4.79
C VAL A 61 -15.30 -9.31 5.58
N ILE A 62 -14.05 -9.19 5.14
CA ILE A 62 -13.07 -8.35 5.82
C ILE A 62 -13.27 -6.88 5.46
N THR A 63 -13.49 -6.57 4.17
CA THR A 63 -13.66 -5.18 3.72
C THR A 63 -14.79 -4.44 4.46
N ARG A 64 -15.88 -5.13 4.78
CA ARG A 64 -16.96 -4.51 5.57
C ARG A 64 -16.56 -4.24 7.01
N ARG A 65 -15.66 -5.03 7.61
CA ARG A 65 -15.28 -4.93 9.02
C ARG A 65 -14.22 -3.87 9.27
N ILE A 66 -13.20 -3.79 8.42
CA ILE A 66 -12.09 -2.84 8.60
C ILE A 66 -12.52 -1.37 8.60
N PHE A 67 -13.66 -1.05 7.98
CA PHE A 67 -14.21 0.31 7.96
C PHE A 67 -15.17 0.62 9.12
N THR A 68 -15.48 -0.34 9.99
CA THR A 68 -16.33 -0.09 11.16
C THR A 68 -15.57 0.56 12.32
N GLY A 69 -14.25 0.51 12.30
CA GLY A 69 -13.40 0.93 13.42
C GLY A 69 -13.24 -0.11 14.52
N TYR A 70 -13.76 -1.31 14.32
CA TYR A 70 -13.63 -2.46 15.24
C TYR A 70 -12.84 -3.60 14.58
N MET A 71 -12.33 -4.49 15.42
CA MET A 71 -11.75 -5.75 14.98
C MET A 71 -12.85 -6.71 14.49
N ALA A 72 -12.44 -7.83 13.88
CA ALA A 72 -13.37 -8.80 13.31
C ALA A 72 -14.41 -9.37 14.31
N ASP A 73 -14.10 -9.38 15.59
CA ASP A 73 -14.98 -9.81 16.67
C ASP A 73 -15.95 -8.72 17.19
N GLY A 74 -15.93 -7.54 16.56
CA GLY A 74 -16.78 -6.40 16.92
C GLY A 74 -16.30 -5.62 18.15
N THR A 75 -15.08 -5.87 18.63
CA THR A 75 -14.50 -5.19 19.80
C THR A 75 -13.33 -4.29 19.40
N SER A 76 -12.91 -3.40 20.31
CA SER A 76 -11.66 -2.66 20.22
C SER A 76 -10.66 -3.18 21.26
N ARG A 77 -9.38 -3.23 20.88
CA ARG A 77 -8.26 -3.51 21.78
C ARG A 77 -7.60 -2.23 22.30
N ILE A 78 -8.11 -1.07 21.89
CA ILE A 78 -7.61 0.23 22.31
C ILE A 78 -8.65 0.89 23.19
N SER A 79 -8.24 1.43 24.34
CA SER A 79 -9.14 2.16 25.23
C SER A 79 -8.44 3.34 25.90
N ARG A 80 -9.22 4.35 26.27
CA ARG A 80 -8.78 5.47 27.09
C ARG A 80 -9.80 5.69 28.20
N SER A 81 -9.35 5.61 29.43
CA SER A 81 -10.24 5.74 30.62
C SER A 81 -11.46 4.83 30.57
N GLY A 82 -11.26 3.57 30.13
CA GLY A 82 -12.32 2.55 30.01
C GLY A 82 -13.26 2.72 28.83
N GLN A 83 -13.10 3.76 28.02
CA GLN A 83 -13.89 3.95 26.79
C GLN A 83 -13.13 3.40 25.58
N PRO A 84 -13.79 2.67 24.67
CA PRO A 84 -13.13 2.14 23.48
C PRO A 84 -12.72 3.26 22.54
N ILE A 85 -11.54 3.10 21.94
CA ILE A 85 -11.03 3.92 20.85
C ILE A 85 -11.02 3.06 19.59
N LEU A 86 -11.51 3.61 18.49
CA LEU A 86 -11.66 2.86 17.26
C LEU A 86 -10.32 2.59 16.56
N HIS A 87 -10.27 1.52 15.80
CA HIS A 87 -9.16 1.17 14.94
C HIS A 87 -9.31 1.80 13.56
N TYR A 88 -8.23 2.36 13.02
CA TYR A 88 -8.15 2.69 11.60
C TYR A 88 -7.75 1.43 10.82
N SER A 89 -8.54 1.09 9.81
CA SER A 89 -8.30 -0.09 8.96
C SER A 89 -8.06 -1.40 9.74
N GLY A 90 -8.62 -1.53 10.95
CA GLY A 90 -8.52 -2.72 11.78
C GLY A 90 -7.16 -2.96 12.46
N ILE A 91 -6.11 -2.21 12.15
CA ILE A 91 -4.75 -2.44 12.66
C ILE A 91 -4.12 -1.25 13.40
N SER A 92 -4.47 0.01 13.07
CA SER A 92 -4.05 1.21 13.85
C SER A 92 -2.53 1.30 14.09
N THR A 93 -1.75 1.45 13.04
CA THR A 93 -0.28 1.31 13.14
C THR A 93 0.46 2.52 13.73
N TRP A 94 -0.21 3.63 14.04
CA TRP A 94 0.41 4.76 14.75
C TRP A 94 0.43 4.52 16.27
N ALA A 95 1.07 3.45 16.67
CA ALA A 95 1.21 3.03 18.07
C ALA A 95 2.50 2.22 18.25
N ASP A 96 3.09 2.29 19.46
CA ASP A 96 4.27 1.49 19.81
C ASP A 96 3.95 0.00 19.92
N HIS A 97 2.70 -0.33 20.28
CA HIS A 97 2.19 -1.70 20.35
C HIS A 97 0.81 -1.79 19.70
N MET A 98 0.58 -2.87 18.98
CA MET A 98 -0.67 -3.13 18.29
C MET A 98 -1.18 -4.53 18.61
N VAL A 99 -2.49 -4.72 18.62
CA VAL A 99 -3.11 -6.04 18.60
C VAL A 99 -3.80 -6.20 17.26
N VAL A 100 -3.37 -7.17 16.49
CA VAL A 100 -3.85 -7.41 15.12
C VAL A 100 -4.20 -8.89 14.94
N PRO A 101 -5.11 -9.24 14.01
CA PRO A 101 -5.34 -10.64 13.62
C PRO A 101 -4.07 -11.25 13.01
N GLU A 102 -3.84 -12.55 13.21
CA GLU A 102 -2.67 -13.23 12.62
C GLU A 102 -2.66 -13.18 11.09
N GLU A 103 -3.82 -13.11 10.46
CA GLU A 103 -3.97 -12.97 9.01
C GLU A 103 -3.44 -11.63 8.46
N CYS A 104 -3.27 -10.64 9.33
CA CYS A 104 -2.64 -9.38 8.98
C CYS A 104 -1.12 -9.46 8.98
N CYS A 105 -0.53 -10.50 9.55
CA CYS A 105 0.91 -10.63 9.75
C CYS A 105 1.56 -11.41 8.62
N GLN A 106 2.48 -10.77 7.91
CA GLN A 106 3.35 -11.42 6.93
C GLN A 106 4.76 -11.51 7.50
N ILE A 107 5.29 -12.73 7.68
CA ILE A 107 6.65 -12.94 8.17
C ILE A 107 7.65 -12.36 7.19
N LEU A 108 8.61 -11.60 7.73
CA LEU A 108 9.67 -10.92 6.98
C LEU A 108 10.95 -11.77 6.96
N ASP A 109 11.68 -11.66 5.86
CA ASP A 109 13.09 -12.03 5.84
C ASP A 109 13.86 -11.16 6.88
N PRO A 110 14.76 -11.76 7.68
CA PRO A 110 15.52 -11.03 8.69
C PRO A 110 16.32 -9.83 8.17
N GLU A 111 16.69 -9.83 6.89
CA GLU A 111 17.47 -8.76 6.28
C GLU A 111 16.63 -7.54 5.87
N VAL A 112 15.29 -7.67 5.79
CA VAL A 112 14.42 -6.55 5.40
C VAL A 112 14.27 -5.56 6.55
N PRO A 113 14.66 -4.27 6.40
CA PRO A 113 14.43 -3.25 7.42
C PRO A 113 12.95 -3.00 7.67
N TYR A 114 12.57 -2.69 8.91
CA TYR A 114 11.16 -2.41 9.25
C TYR A 114 10.60 -1.20 8.50
N GLU A 115 11.42 -0.19 8.25
CA GLU A 115 11.04 1.02 7.52
C GLU A 115 10.64 0.70 6.07
N VAL A 116 11.30 -0.27 5.45
CA VAL A 116 10.97 -0.77 4.11
C VAL A 116 9.73 -1.66 4.18
N ALA A 117 9.69 -2.58 5.13
CA ALA A 117 8.59 -3.52 5.29
C ALA A 117 7.25 -2.82 5.58
N ALA A 118 7.28 -1.72 6.34
CA ALA A 118 6.07 -1.00 6.74
C ALA A 118 5.23 -0.50 5.55
N VAL A 119 5.88 -0.02 4.48
CA VAL A 119 5.18 0.53 3.30
C VAL A 119 4.74 -0.55 2.29
N VAL A 120 5.23 -1.79 2.45
CA VAL A 120 4.87 -2.90 1.53
C VAL A 120 3.39 -3.24 1.62
N GLY A 121 2.79 -3.15 2.80
CA GLY A 121 1.38 -3.51 3.04
C GLY A 121 0.34 -2.61 2.36
N CYS A 122 0.75 -1.46 1.82
CA CYS A 122 -0.16 -0.55 1.11
C CYS A 122 0.50 0.10 -0.12
N ALA A 123 1.37 1.10 0.08
CA ALA A 123 1.86 1.92 -1.03
C ALA A 123 2.61 1.10 -2.09
N VAL A 124 3.49 0.18 -1.67
CA VAL A 124 4.28 -0.64 -2.61
C VAL A 124 3.38 -1.63 -3.35
N ALA A 125 2.55 -2.39 -2.63
CA ALA A 125 1.63 -3.34 -3.26
C ALA A 125 0.66 -2.64 -4.23
N THR A 126 0.16 -1.45 -3.87
CA THR A 126 -0.75 -0.67 -4.71
C THR A 126 -0.06 -0.19 -5.99
N GLY A 127 1.10 0.45 -5.87
CA GLY A 127 1.79 1.02 -7.03
C GLY A 127 2.35 -0.04 -7.98
N VAL A 128 3.05 -1.05 -7.43
CA VAL A 128 3.56 -2.17 -8.23
C VAL A 128 2.42 -2.95 -8.87
N GLY A 129 1.34 -3.21 -8.11
CA GLY A 129 0.16 -3.90 -8.62
C GLY A 129 -0.56 -3.11 -9.72
N ALA A 130 -0.64 -1.79 -9.61
CA ALA A 130 -1.20 -0.93 -10.66
C ALA A 130 -0.42 -1.07 -11.97
N ALA A 131 0.91 -1.09 -11.91
CA ALA A 131 1.75 -1.26 -13.08
C ALA A 131 1.65 -2.69 -13.68
N LEU A 132 1.84 -3.73 -12.85
CA LEU A 132 1.96 -5.10 -13.33
C LEU A 132 0.62 -5.76 -13.70
N HIS A 133 -0.50 -5.33 -13.07
CA HIS A 133 -1.79 -6.02 -13.22
C HIS A 133 -2.89 -5.16 -13.83
N CYS A 134 -2.81 -3.82 -13.71
CA CYS A 134 -3.83 -2.94 -14.25
C CYS A 134 -3.34 -2.20 -15.51
N GLY A 135 -2.05 -1.86 -15.56
CA GLY A 135 -1.45 -1.13 -16.67
C GLY A 135 -1.24 -1.96 -17.93
N ASP A 136 -1.22 -3.29 -17.80
CA ASP A 136 -0.93 -4.22 -18.92
C ASP A 136 0.31 -3.83 -19.73
N ILE A 137 1.36 -3.41 -19.00
CA ILE A 137 2.59 -2.87 -19.57
C ILE A 137 3.34 -4.00 -20.27
N SER A 138 3.68 -3.78 -21.54
CA SER A 138 4.54 -4.66 -22.32
C SER A 138 5.99 -4.16 -22.34
N PRO A 139 6.99 -5.06 -22.45
CA PRO A 139 8.39 -4.64 -22.63
C PRO A 139 8.56 -3.65 -23.76
N GLY A 140 9.20 -2.52 -23.48
CA GLY A 140 9.42 -1.45 -24.44
C GLY A 140 8.36 -0.34 -24.45
N ASP A 141 7.23 -0.50 -23.76
CA ASP A 141 6.20 0.54 -23.70
C ASP A 141 6.69 1.82 -23.01
N SER A 142 6.05 2.92 -23.35
CA SER A 142 6.20 4.21 -22.68
C SER A 142 5.12 4.40 -21.62
N VAL A 143 5.55 4.67 -20.37
CA VAL A 143 4.65 4.78 -19.21
C VAL A 143 4.79 6.17 -18.58
N ALA A 144 3.69 6.87 -18.37
CA ALA A 144 3.65 8.09 -17.58
C ALA A 144 3.02 7.82 -16.21
N VAL A 145 3.74 8.17 -15.13
CA VAL A 145 3.25 8.06 -13.76
C VAL A 145 2.99 9.47 -13.21
N VAL A 146 1.72 9.77 -12.91
CA VAL A 146 1.28 11.10 -12.47
C VAL A 146 1.16 11.15 -10.96
N GLY A 147 2.13 11.82 -10.34
CA GLY A 147 2.29 11.91 -8.89
C GLY A 147 3.38 10.99 -8.38
N ALA A 148 4.56 11.53 -8.04
CA ALA A 148 5.68 10.81 -7.43
C ALA A 148 5.59 10.80 -5.89
N GLY A 149 4.43 10.38 -5.35
CA GLY A 149 4.24 10.01 -3.94
C GLY A 149 4.57 8.53 -3.72
N GLY A 150 4.31 7.98 -2.53
CA GLY A 150 4.63 6.58 -2.21
C GLY A 150 4.07 5.58 -3.21
N VAL A 151 2.80 5.73 -3.62
CA VAL A 151 2.16 4.87 -4.63
C VAL A 151 2.77 5.08 -6.01
N GLY A 152 2.96 6.35 -6.45
CA GLY A 152 3.53 6.63 -7.77
C GLY A 152 4.98 6.18 -7.91
N LEU A 153 5.81 6.36 -6.88
CA LEU A 153 7.18 5.84 -6.84
C LEU A 153 7.18 4.31 -6.94
N SER A 154 6.23 3.66 -6.29
CA SER A 154 6.06 2.20 -6.39
C SER A 154 5.56 1.77 -7.78
N ALA A 155 4.70 2.59 -8.42
CA ALA A 155 4.29 2.34 -9.80
C ALA A 155 5.48 2.48 -10.79
N ILE A 156 6.38 3.44 -10.55
CA ILE A 156 7.64 3.55 -11.31
C ILE A 156 8.48 2.27 -11.18
N MET A 157 8.65 1.75 -9.95
CA MET A 157 9.33 0.47 -9.74
C MET A 157 8.63 -0.67 -10.48
N GLY A 158 7.29 -0.73 -10.42
CA GLY A 158 6.48 -1.73 -11.13
C GLY A 158 6.64 -1.65 -12.64
N ALA A 159 6.66 -0.43 -13.21
CA ALA A 159 6.90 -0.22 -14.64
C ALA A 159 8.32 -0.65 -15.06
N ALA A 160 9.33 -0.40 -14.21
CA ALA A 160 10.69 -0.88 -14.43
C ALA A 160 10.77 -2.42 -14.39
N LEU A 161 10.06 -3.07 -13.44
CA LEU A 161 9.96 -4.53 -13.38
C LEU A 161 9.23 -5.14 -14.59
N ALA A 162 8.29 -4.40 -15.19
CA ALA A 162 7.62 -4.78 -16.44
C ALA A 162 8.47 -4.52 -17.70
N GLU A 163 9.72 -4.10 -17.52
CA GLU A 163 10.64 -3.78 -18.62
C GLU A 163 10.13 -2.67 -19.56
N ALA A 164 9.39 -1.68 -19.03
CA ALA A 164 8.99 -0.51 -19.80
C ALA A 164 10.22 0.19 -20.40
N GLY A 165 10.15 0.53 -21.69
CA GLY A 165 11.26 1.18 -22.40
C GLY A 165 11.46 2.64 -22.02
N GLN A 166 10.39 3.30 -21.60
CA GLN A 166 10.41 4.68 -21.14
C GLN A 166 9.47 4.88 -19.97
N ILE A 167 9.95 5.46 -18.86
CA ILE A 167 9.17 5.74 -17.67
C ILE A 167 9.30 7.23 -17.34
N ILE A 168 8.19 7.94 -17.44
CA ILE A 168 8.12 9.40 -17.26
C ILE A 168 7.42 9.69 -15.95
N ALA A 169 8.16 10.12 -14.94
CA ALA A 169 7.58 10.59 -13.68
C ALA A 169 7.08 12.04 -13.85
N VAL A 170 5.86 12.32 -13.44
CA VAL A 170 5.26 13.66 -13.48
C VAL A 170 4.87 14.09 -12.07
N ASP A 171 5.47 15.16 -11.54
CA ASP A 171 5.11 15.68 -10.20
C ASP A 171 5.35 17.20 -10.13
N ARG A 172 4.63 17.86 -9.23
CA ARG A 172 4.76 19.30 -8.97
C ARG A 172 6.03 19.67 -8.20
N GLU A 173 6.59 18.70 -7.47
CA GLU A 173 7.72 18.91 -6.56
C GLU A 173 9.04 18.46 -7.23
N PRO A 174 9.87 19.38 -7.71
CA PRO A 174 11.14 19.04 -8.38
C PRO A 174 12.11 18.23 -7.52
N SER A 175 12.00 18.34 -6.20
CA SER A 175 12.83 17.59 -5.25
C SER A 175 12.65 16.07 -5.36
N LYS A 176 11.53 15.59 -5.93
CA LYS A 176 11.24 14.17 -6.12
C LYS A 176 11.93 13.56 -7.34
N LYS A 177 12.53 14.40 -8.22
CA LYS A 177 13.20 13.95 -9.44
C LYS A 177 14.26 12.88 -9.16
N HIS A 178 15.17 13.14 -8.21
CA HIS A 178 16.28 12.23 -7.92
C HIS A 178 15.75 10.85 -7.50
N LEU A 179 14.84 10.80 -6.54
CA LEU A 179 14.26 9.54 -6.06
C LEU A 179 13.47 8.82 -7.16
N SER A 180 12.76 9.55 -8.03
CA SER A 180 12.06 8.93 -9.15
C SER A 180 13.01 8.24 -10.12
N ILE A 181 14.13 8.88 -10.45
CA ILE A 181 15.17 8.31 -11.32
C ILE A 181 15.82 7.10 -10.67
N ASP A 182 16.17 7.18 -9.38
CA ASP A 182 16.79 6.07 -8.64
C ASP A 182 15.89 4.82 -8.60
N LEU A 183 14.57 5.01 -8.62
CA LEU A 183 13.58 3.94 -8.60
C LEU A 183 13.17 3.46 -10.01
N GLY A 184 13.77 3.99 -11.08
CA GLY A 184 13.62 3.47 -12.43
C GLY A 184 12.99 4.42 -13.44
N ALA A 185 12.60 5.66 -13.07
CA ALA A 185 12.14 6.62 -14.06
C ALA A 185 13.29 7.02 -15.03
N THR A 186 12.99 7.06 -16.31
CA THR A 186 13.93 7.52 -17.33
C THR A 186 13.88 9.05 -17.51
N HIS A 187 12.72 9.64 -17.23
CA HIS A 187 12.47 11.07 -17.35
C HIS A 187 11.66 11.58 -16.16
N PHE A 188 11.83 12.88 -15.88
CA PHE A 188 11.01 13.60 -14.91
C PHE A 188 10.47 14.86 -15.55
N VAL A 189 9.17 15.08 -15.45
CA VAL A 189 8.46 16.26 -15.95
C VAL A 189 7.81 16.98 -14.76
N GLU A 190 8.08 18.27 -14.62
CA GLU A 190 7.35 19.09 -13.66
C GLU A 190 5.90 19.27 -14.13
N ALA A 191 4.95 19.04 -13.20
CA ALA A 191 3.52 19.14 -13.46
C ALA A 191 3.08 20.62 -13.49
N ASP A 192 3.52 21.34 -14.51
CA ASP A 192 3.13 22.70 -14.84
C ASP A 192 2.04 22.73 -15.94
N THR A 193 1.76 23.93 -16.47
CA THR A 193 0.73 24.13 -17.51
C THR A 193 1.08 23.46 -18.84
N ASP A 194 2.33 23.06 -19.07
CA ASP A 194 2.81 22.43 -20.29
C ASP A 194 3.23 20.96 -20.09
N ALA A 195 2.95 20.38 -18.93
CA ALA A 195 3.36 19.00 -18.63
C ALA A 195 2.87 17.98 -19.67
N ILE A 196 1.64 18.15 -20.17
CA ILE A 196 1.07 17.27 -21.20
C ILE A 196 1.88 17.37 -22.50
N GLY A 197 2.21 18.60 -22.95
CA GLY A 197 3.02 18.82 -24.15
C GLY A 197 4.38 18.15 -24.05
N LYS A 198 5.06 18.30 -22.91
CA LYS A 198 6.36 17.67 -22.63
C LYS A 198 6.28 16.12 -22.65
N VAL A 199 5.25 15.53 -22.08
CA VAL A 199 5.04 14.07 -22.10
C VAL A 199 4.79 13.58 -23.53
N ILE A 200 3.98 14.30 -24.32
CA ILE A 200 3.72 13.99 -25.73
C ILE A 200 5.02 14.10 -26.56
N GLU A 201 5.81 15.13 -26.35
CA GLU A 201 7.11 15.32 -27.04
C GLU A 201 8.07 14.18 -26.74
N LEU A 202 8.23 13.82 -25.44
CA LEU A 202 9.08 12.71 -25.00
C LEU A 202 8.69 11.35 -25.62
N THR A 203 7.42 11.19 -25.97
CA THR A 203 6.88 9.96 -26.58
C THR A 203 6.73 10.08 -28.11
N GLY A 204 7.47 10.98 -28.74
CA GLY A 204 7.50 11.14 -30.18
C GLY A 204 6.17 11.62 -30.80
N GLY A 205 5.38 12.38 -30.07
CA GLY A 205 4.10 12.95 -30.50
C GLY A 205 2.88 12.03 -30.34
N ARG A 206 3.07 10.76 -29.92
CA ARG A 206 1.96 9.78 -29.76
C ARG A 206 1.23 9.91 -28.41
N GLY A 207 1.91 10.36 -27.38
CA GLY A 207 1.56 10.16 -25.99
C GLY A 207 2.09 8.82 -25.46
N PRO A 208 2.06 8.59 -24.13
CA PRO A 208 2.49 7.34 -23.52
C PRO A 208 1.51 6.19 -23.84
N ASP A 209 2.01 4.95 -23.85
CA ASP A 209 1.22 3.76 -24.06
C ASP A 209 0.34 3.49 -22.80
N VAL A 210 0.87 3.78 -21.62
CA VAL A 210 0.17 3.61 -20.34
C VAL A 210 0.30 4.87 -19.48
N VAL A 211 -0.77 5.22 -18.76
CA VAL A 211 -0.79 6.29 -17.74
C VAL A 211 -1.30 5.73 -16.42
N ILE A 212 -0.56 5.95 -15.33
CA ILE A 212 -0.88 5.53 -13.95
C ILE A 212 -0.94 6.75 -13.03
#